data_79bc919659eb8b9aa622d087fec6c9ad
#
_entry.id   79bc919659eb8b9aa622d087fec6c9ad
#
_cell.length_a   1.000
_cell.length_b   1.000
_cell.length_c   1.000
_cell.angle_alpha   90.00
_cell.angle_beta   90.00
_cell.angle_gamma   90.00
#
_symmetry.space_group_name_H-M   'P 1'
#
loop_
_entity.id
_entity.type
_entity.pdbx_description
1 polymer ?
#
loop_
_entity_poly.entity_id
_entity_poly.type
_entity_poly.pdbx_seq_one_letter_code
_entity_poly.pdbx_strand_id
1 'polypeptide(L)'
;MRLLDGAPVIGIAVEGDRREQEALAARQAAESLRLLGRANIDLSGQVNVMDDFVGPGYARPTDTMREALGLAARFEGLVLDPVYTGKAFAGFLSLARSGRFDKKQSLLFVHTGGTPGLFGYPEAI
;
A
#
# COMPACT_ATOMS: atom_id res chain seq x y z
N MET A 1 -7.35 -18.84 12.47
CA MET A 1 -7.40 -18.89 11.01
C MET A 1 -6.16 -18.17 10.50
N ARG A 2 -5.27 -18.88 9.82
CA ARG A 2 -4.02 -18.34 9.27
C ARG A 2 -4.31 -17.82 7.85
N LEU A 3 -4.73 -16.56 7.74
CA LEU A 3 -5.12 -15.99 6.44
C LEU A 3 -3.92 -15.64 5.55
N LEU A 4 -2.73 -15.44 6.13
CA LEU A 4 -1.54 -15.01 5.39
C LEU A 4 -0.24 -15.65 5.94
N ASP A 5 -0.28 -16.94 6.30
CA ASP A 5 0.90 -17.62 6.83
C ASP A 5 2.04 -17.60 5.83
N GLY A 6 3.04 -16.80 6.12
CA GLY A 6 4.26 -16.70 5.32
C GLY A 6 4.13 -15.88 4.03
N ALA A 7 2.98 -15.27 3.72
CA ALA A 7 2.88 -14.35 2.59
C ALA A 7 3.59 -13.03 2.95
N PRO A 8 4.56 -12.58 2.15
CA PRO A 8 5.19 -11.29 2.38
C PRO A 8 4.20 -10.16 2.16
N VAL A 9 4.19 -9.19 3.08
CA VAL A 9 3.39 -7.97 2.97
C VAL A 9 4.32 -6.81 2.65
N ILE A 10 3.97 -6.01 1.65
CA ILE A 10 4.72 -4.82 1.26
C ILE A 10 3.80 -3.61 1.48
N GLY A 11 4.19 -2.73 2.37
CA GLY A 11 3.55 -1.43 2.55
C GLY A 11 4.01 -0.44 1.48
N ILE A 12 3.10 0.39 0.99
CA ILE A 12 3.45 1.52 0.11
C ILE A 12 3.20 2.79 0.91
N ALA A 13 4.28 3.52 1.20
CA ALA A 13 4.18 4.79 1.89
C ALA A 13 3.52 5.85 1.01
N VAL A 14 2.69 6.67 1.60
CA VAL A 14 2.05 7.83 0.96
C VAL A 14 2.58 9.15 1.50
N GLU A 15 3.36 9.09 2.57
CA GLU A 15 4.08 10.18 3.23
C GLU A 15 5.31 9.66 3.96
N GLY A 16 6.23 10.55 4.34
CA GLY A 16 7.44 10.21 5.09
C GLY A 16 8.43 9.34 4.32
N ASP A 17 9.46 8.91 5.00
CA ASP A 17 10.44 7.99 4.46
C ASP A 17 10.19 6.54 4.92
N ARG A 18 10.88 5.61 4.28
CA ARG A 18 10.79 4.18 4.56
C ARG A 18 11.02 3.86 6.03
N ARG A 19 12.06 4.43 6.65
CA ARG A 19 12.45 4.08 8.03
C ARG A 19 11.38 4.52 9.03
N GLU A 20 10.86 5.71 8.85
CA GLU A 20 9.78 6.24 9.69
C GLU A 20 8.53 5.37 9.58
N GLN A 21 8.14 5.00 8.36
CA GLN A 21 6.94 4.19 8.12
C GLN A 21 7.11 2.74 8.57
N GLU A 22 8.28 2.15 8.42
CA GLU A 22 8.58 0.81 8.96
C GLU A 22 8.53 0.81 10.50
N ALA A 23 9.12 1.82 11.15
CA ALA A 23 9.09 1.95 12.60
C ALA A 23 7.65 2.15 13.13
N LEU A 24 6.86 2.98 12.45
CA LEU A 24 5.45 3.22 12.80
C LEU A 24 4.63 1.94 12.65
N ALA A 25 4.74 1.26 11.52
CA ALA A 25 4.01 0.03 11.24
C ALA A 25 4.40 -1.10 12.22
N ALA A 26 5.69 -1.25 12.53
CA ALA A 26 6.17 -2.24 13.49
C ALA A 26 5.60 -1.98 14.90
N ARG A 27 5.57 -0.72 15.34
CA ARG A 27 4.98 -0.33 16.62
C ARG A 27 3.49 -0.64 16.68
N GLN A 28 2.73 -0.27 15.66
CA GLN A 28 1.29 -0.52 15.58
C GLN A 28 0.98 -2.02 15.53
N ALA A 29 1.76 -2.79 14.78
CA ALA A 29 1.63 -4.24 14.72
C ALA A 29 1.92 -4.90 16.08
N ALA A 30 2.99 -4.47 16.77
CA ALA A 30 3.35 -4.98 18.09
C ALA A 30 2.22 -4.71 19.12
N GLU A 31 1.64 -3.51 19.08
CA GLU A 31 0.52 -3.17 19.97
C GLU A 31 -0.73 -4.00 19.65
N SER A 32 -1.04 -4.18 18.38
CA SER A 32 -2.14 -5.05 17.94
C SER A 32 -1.96 -6.50 18.38
N LEU A 33 -0.73 -7.03 18.24
CA LEU A 33 -0.40 -8.38 18.71
C LEU A 33 -0.54 -8.50 20.23
N ARG A 34 -0.15 -7.48 20.98
CA ARG A 34 -0.33 -7.45 22.44
C ARG A 34 -1.82 -7.53 22.83
N LEU A 35 -2.69 -6.78 22.15
CA LEU A 35 -4.14 -6.84 22.37
C LEU A 35 -4.74 -8.21 22.05
N LEU A 36 -4.15 -8.90 21.07
CA LEU A 36 -4.55 -10.26 20.68
C LEU A 36 -3.93 -11.37 21.54
N GLY A 37 -3.22 -11.03 22.63
CA GLY A 37 -2.52 -12.00 23.47
C GLY A 37 -1.32 -12.68 22.81
N ARG A 38 -0.73 -12.05 21.79
CA ARG A 38 0.39 -12.58 20.99
C ARG A 38 1.65 -11.72 21.07
N ALA A 39 1.92 -11.13 22.22
CA ALA A 39 3.02 -10.19 22.43
C ALA A 39 4.44 -10.78 22.22
N ASN A 40 4.57 -12.09 22.14
CA ASN A 40 5.84 -12.81 21.95
C ASN A 40 6.23 -13.01 20.48
N ILE A 41 5.47 -12.45 19.52
CA ILE A 41 5.82 -12.54 18.11
C ILE A 41 6.87 -11.47 17.79
N ASP A 42 8.04 -11.92 17.31
CA ASP A 42 9.08 -11.02 16.81
C ASP A 42 8.71 -10.47 15.43
N LEU A 43 8.71 -9.16 15.30
CA LEU A 43 8.43 -8.43 14.06
C LEU A 43 9.71 -7.93 13.35
N SER A 44 10.90 -8.26 13.87
CA SER A 44 12.18 -7.81 13.32
C SER A 44 12.32 -8.25 11.86
N GLY A 45 12.53 -7.29 10.96
CA GLY A 45 12.68 -7.54 9.53
C GLY A 45 11.43 -8.03 8.80
N GLN A 46 10.26 -8.06 9.46
CA GLN A 46 9.01 -8.50 8.83
C GLN A 46 8.20 -7.35 8.22
N VAL A 47 8.52 -6.11 8.59
CA VAL A 47 7.88 -4.93 8.04
C VAL A 47 8.71 -4.43 6.86
N ASN A 48 8.10 -4.36 5.69
CA ASN A 48 8.73 -3.87 4.47
C ASN A 48 7.88 -2.74 3.90
N VAL A 49 8.47 -1.57 3.72
CA VAL A 49 7.81 -0.40 3.14
C VAL A 49 8.60 0.10 1.92
N MET A 50 7.87 0.49 0.88
CA MET A 50 8.40 1.23 -0.27
C MET A 50 7.92 2.67 -0.19
N ASP A 51 8.82 3.63 -0.32
CA ASP A 51 8.55 5.08 -0.30
C ASP A 51 8.68 5.74 -1.67
N ASP A 52 8.97 4.95 -2.71
CA ASP A 52 9.13 5.42 -4.09
C ASP A 52 7.88 6.12 -4.67
N PHE A 53 6.70 5.90 -4.07
CA PHE A 53 5.41 6.38 -4.57
C PHE A 53 4.85 7.57 -3.78
N VAL A 54 5.58 8.08 -2.81
CA VAL A 54 5.21 9.29 -2.05
C VAL A 54 5.10 10.51 -2.98
N GLY A 55 6.00 10.60 -3.97
CA GLY A 55 6.07 11.74 -4.88
C GLY A 55 6.51 13.02 -4.17
N PRO A 56 6.00 14.20 -4.56
CA PRO A 56 6.40 15.48 -3.96
C PRO A 56 5.87 15.70 -2.53
N GLY A 57 5.08 14.77 -1.99
CA GLY A 57 4.60 14.80 -0.61
C GLY A 57 3.19 14.24 -0.43
N TYR A 58 2.72 14.33 0.82
CA TYR A 58 1.38 13.91 1.20
C TYR A 58 0.30 14.64 0.41
N ALA A 59 -0.72 13.91 -0.03
CA ALA A 59 -1.85 14.41 -0.81
C ALA A 59 -1.47 15.15 -2.11
N ARG A 60 -0.21 15.03 -2.57
CA ARG A 60 0.23 15.59 -3.86
C ARG A 60 0.08 14.54 -4.95
N PRO A 61 -0.70 14.81 -6.01
CA PRO A 61 -0.88 13.90 -7.13
C PRO A 61 0.44 13.63 -7.87
N THR A 62 0.57 12.40 -8.39
CA THR A 62 1.68 12.01 -9.28
C THR A 62 1.12 11.39 -10.56
N ASP A 63 1.89 11.39 -11.65
CA ASP A 63 1.44 10.82 -12.91
C ASP A 63 1.25 9.30 -12.82
N THR A 64 2.12 8.62 -12.06
CA THR A 64 1.98 7.18 -11.79
C THR A 64 0.70 6.86 -11.02
N MET A 65 0.32 7.71 -10.06
CA MET A 65 -0.93 7.58 -9.33
C MET A 65 -2.14 7.81 -10.25
N ARG A 66 -2.11 8.84 -11.13
CA ARG A 66 -3.18 9.09 -12.11
C ARG A 66 -3.36 7.92 -13.08
N GLU A 67 -2.24 7.37 -13.61
CA GLU A 67 -2.28 6.15 -14.41
C GLU A 67 -2.95 5.00 -13.64
N ALA A 68 -2.55 4.81 -12.39
CA ALA A 68 -3.09 3.75 -11.54
C ALA A 68 -4.60 3.89 -11.30
N LEU A 69 -5.10 5.10 -11.00
CA LEU A 69 -6.53 5.39 -10.89
C LEU A 69 -7.28 5.03 -12.18
N GLY A 70 -6.76 5.48 -13.32
CA GLY A 70 -7.37 5.22 -14.62
C GLY A 70 -7.43 3.75 -14.98
N LEU A 71 -6.36 2.99 -14.71
CA LEU A 71 -6.32 1.54 -14.97
C LEU A 71 -7.27 0.78 -14.04
N ALA A 72 -7.27 1.09 -12.74
CA ALA A 72 -8.17 0.46 -11.78
C ALA A 72 -9.65 0.67 -12.16
N ALA A 73 -10.02 1.90 -12.51
CA ALA A 73 -11.39 2.22 -12.88
C ALA A 73 -11.81 1.55 -14.20
N ARG A 74 -10.95 1.60 -15.23
CA ARG A 74 -11.29 1.12 -16.59
C ARG A 74 -11.35 -0.40 -16.71
N PHE A 75 -10.45 -1.10 -16.04
CA PHE A 75 -10.30 -2.55 -16.23
C PHE A 75 -10.93 -3.37 -15.11
N GLU A 76 -11.01 -2.81 -13.90
CA GLU A 76 -11.49 -3.54 -12.73
C GLU A 76 -12.75 -2.92 -12.09
N GLY A 77 -13.19 -1.75 -12.56
CA GLY A 77 -14.30 -1.02 -11.94
C GLY A 77 -14.01 -0.55 -10.51
N LEU A 78 -12.71 -0.49 -10.13
CA LEU A 78 -12.29 -0.07 -8.79
C LEU A 78 -12.12 1.43 -8.75
N VAL A 79 -12.80 2.06 -7.79
CA VAL A 79 -12.70 3.49 -7.52
C VAL A 79 -11.75 3.72 -6.35
N LEU A 80 -10.55 4.19 -6.64
CA LEU A 80 -9.50 4.50 -5.68
C LEU A 80 -9.45 6.00 -5.39
N ASP A 81 -8.86 6.37 -4.26
CA ASP A 81 -8.59 7.77 -3.91
C ASP A 81 -7.16 8.19 -4.33
N PRO A 82 -6.90 9.48 -4.57
CA PRO A 82 -5.58 9.92 -5.04
C PRO A 82 -4.53 10.05 -3.93
N VAL A 83 -4.93 10.04 -2.66
CA VAL A 83 -4.02 10.24 -1.52
C VAL A 83 -3.38 8.94 -1.06
N TYR A 84 -4.20 7.92 -0.86
CA TYR A 84 -3.80 6.64 -0.26
C TYR A 84 -3.78 5.51 -1.29
N THR A 85 -4.96 5.04 -1.69
CA THR A 85 -5.09 3.81 -2.47
C THR A 85 -4.61 3.95 -3.91
N GLY A 86 -4.67 5.13 -4.49
CA GLY A 86 -4.10 5.39 -5.83
C GLY A 86 -2.58 5.29 -5.84
N LYS A 87 -1.89 5.87 -4.84
CA LYS A 87 -0.42 5.73 -4.69
C LYS A 87 -0.04 4.28 -4.37
N ALA A 88 -0.79 3.63 -3.48
CA ALA A 88 -0.57 2.23 -3.15
C ALA A 88 -0.75 1.31 -4.37
N PHE A 89 -1.76 1.58 -5.21
CA PHE A 89 -1.99 0.81 -6.43
C PHE A 89 -0.95 1.09 -7.51
N ALA A 90 -0.39 2.30 -7.58
CA ALA A 90 0.77 2.60 -8.43
C ALA A 90 1.97 1.72 -8.04
N GLY A 91 2.22 1.58 -6.73
CA GLY A 91 3.25 0.65 -6.21
C GLY A 91 2.95 -0.81 -6.57
N PHE A 92 1.71 -1.25 -6.41
CA PHE A 92 1.27 -2.59 -6.81
C PHE A 92 1.52 -2.86 -8.31
N LEU A 93 1.14 -1.94 -9.19
CA LEU A 93 1.38 -2.06 -10.64
C LEU A 93 2.86 -2.10 -10.97
N SER A 94 3.67 -1.25 -10.34
CA SER A 94 5.12 -1.25 -10.51
C SER A 94 5.74 -2.58 -10.11
N LEU A 95 5.35 -3.11 -8.96
CA LEU A 95 5.79 -4.43 -8.49
C LEU A 95 5.37 -5.55 -9.45
N ALA A 96 4.13 -5.53 -9.92
CA ALA A 96 3.63 -6.53 -10.86
C ALA A 96 4.38 -6.51 -12.21
N ARG A 97 4.77 -5.31 -12.67
CA ARG A 97 5.50 -5.10 -13.94
C ARG A 97 7.00 -5.35 -13.82
N SER A 98 7.57 -5.35 -12.63
CA SER A 98 9.02 -5.40 -12.40
C SER A 98 9.68 -6.74 -12.78
N GLY A 99 8.91 -7.79 -13.03
CA GLY A 99 9.42 -9.15 -13.22
C GLY A 99 9.89 -9.83 -11.93
N ARG A 100 9.69 -9.20 -10.77
CA ARG A 100 10.06 -9.73 -9.46
C ARG A 100 9.25 -10.97 -9.07
N PHE A 101 8.04 -11.07 -9.61
CA PHE A 101 7.12 -12.16 -9.29
C PHE A 101 6.96 -13.10 -10.49
N ASP A 102 6.96 -14.41 -10.21
CA ASP A 102 6.62 -15.42 -11.22
C ASP A 102 5.15 -15.26 -11.64
N LYS A 103 4.86 -15.56 -12.91
CA LYS A 103 3.48 -15.53 -13.44
C LYS A 103 2.50 -16.47 -12.73
N LYS A 104 3.01 -17.44 -11.99
CA LYS A 104 2.22 -18.38 -11.18
C LYS A 104 1.91 -17.85 -9.77
N GLN A 105 2.55 -16.76 -9.34
CA GLN A 105 2.30 -16.16 -8.04
C GLN A 105 1.06 -15.27 -8.09
N SER A 106 0.22 -15.38 -7.07
CA SER A 106 -0.91 -14.47 -6.88
C SER A 106 -0.45 -13.25 -6.11
N LEU A 107 -0.78 -12.07 -6.62
CA LEU A 107 -0.59 -10.80 -5.93
C LEU A 107 -1.93 -10.32 -5.39
N LEU A 108 -1.97 -9.95 -4.12
CA LEU A 108 -3.16 -9.42 -3.49
C LEU A 108 -2.95 -7.92 -3.20
N PHE A 109 -3.85 -7.10 -3.70
CA PHE A 109 -3.95 -5.69 -3.32
C PHE A 109 -5.00 -5.54 -2.21
N VAL A 110 -4.59 -4.95 -1.08
CA VAL A 110 -5.52 -4.68 0.03
C VAL A 110 -6.03 -3.24 -0.11
N HIS A 111 -7.28 -3.09 -0.53
CA HIS A 111 -7.95 -1.81 -0.63
C HIS A 111 -8.40 -1.35 0.77
N THR A 112 -7.74 -0.34 1.31
CA THR A 112 -7.95 0.12 2.70
C THR A 112 -9.03 1.21 2.84
N GLY A 113 -9.74 1.54 1.77
CA GLY A 113 -10.79 2.57 1.78
C GLY A 113 -10.35 3.87 1.08
N GLY A 114 -10.92 5.01 1.51
CA GLY A 114 -10.53 6.33 1.00
C GLY A 114 -11.29 6.80 -0.25
N THR A 115 -12.12 5.98 -0.87
CA THR A 115 -12.87 6.29 -2.11
C THR A 115 -13.55 7.68 -2.13
N PRO A 116 -14.20 8.16 -1.04
CA PRO A 116 -14.80 9.50 -1.04
C PRO A 116 -13.77 10.62 -1.26
N GLY A 117 -12.49 10.39 -0.96
CA GLY A 117 -11.40 11.33 -1.20
C GLY A 117 -11.22 11.69 -2.67
N LEU A 118 -11.65 10.84 -3.61
CA LEU A 118 -11.59 11.13 -5.04
C LEU A 118 -12.30 12.44 -5.41
N PHE A 119 -13.43 12.71 -4.77
CA PHE A 119 -14.24 13.90 -5.03
C PHE A 119 -13.67 15.18 -4.41
N GLY A 120 -12.71 15.04 -3.49
CA GLY A 120 -12.00 16.17 -2.88
C GLY A 120 -10.77 16.66 -3.66
N TYR A 121 -10.38 15.94 -4.72
CA TYR A 121 -9.16 16.23 -5.50
C TYR A 121 -9.44 16.17 -7.02
N PRO A 122 -10.25 17.11 -7.55
CA PRO A 122 -10.62 17.09 -8.97
C PRO A 122 -9.41 17.19 -9.91
N GLU A 123 -8.32 17.79 -9.45
CA GLU A 123 -7.06 17.91 -10.20
C GLU A 123 -6.28 16.57 -10.33
N ALA A 124 -6.71 15.54 -9.63
CA ALA A 124 -6.07 14.23 -9.65
C ALA A 124 -6.63 13.28 -10.72
N ILE A 125 -7.73 13.67 -11.37
CA ILE A 125 -8.48 12.86 -12.34
C ILE A 125 -8.15 13.27 -13.78
#